data_058703e2a8b8123fe7c70a0b1871060b
#
_entry.id   058703e2a8b8123fe7c70a0b1871060b
#
_cell.length_a   1.000
_cell.length_b   1.000
_cell.length_c   1.000
_cell.angle_alpha   90.00
_cell.angle_beta   90.00
_cell.angle_gamma   90.00
#
_symmetry.space_group_name_H-M   'P 1'
#
loop_
_entity.id
_entity.type
_entity.pdbx_description
1 polymer ?
#
loop_
_entity_poly.entity_id
_entity_poly.type
_entity_poly.pdbx_seq_one_letter_code
_entity_poly.pdbx_strand_id
1 'polypeptide(L)'
;MSETLNQKLQRLAKESEKELRDIELGKMLKDNIRYTINYRAKKRLGQCCEKQDINISSWLLEIGDDHDIKNTIIHEILHTFKDTIGHKAKWQYYASYVNNRTDYHITRTTSINKIYEKANKVRPTREIHYKWEITCMKCGKVFYQQKMTTRVLNGFKQGNRVHKHCGGNDFRIVDLNSCEEIW
;
A
#
# COMPACT_ATOMS: atom_id res chain seq x y z
N MET A 1 -1.84 19.68 -26.57
CA MET A 1 -0.83 18.75 -25.97
C MET A 1 -1.45 18.20 -24.68
N SER A 2 -1.42 16.89 -24.50
CA SER A 2 -1.93 16.26 -23.29
C SER A 2 -1.02 16.56 -22.09
N GLU A 3 -1.62 16.80 -20.92
CA GLU A 3 -0.89 17.00 -19.65
C GLU A 3 -0.07 15.74 -19.29
N THR A 4 1.21 15.91 -19.00
CA THR A 4 2.04 14.79 -18.52
C THR A 4 1.70 14.44 -17.06
N LEU A 5 1.98 13.20 -16.62
CA LEU A 5 1.74 12.79 -15.23
C LEU A 5 2.46 13.69 -14.21
N ASN A 6 3.64 14.18 -14.55
CA ASN A 6 4.36 15.10 -13.65
C ASN A 6 3.67 16.47 -13.58
N GLN A 7 3.22 17.02 -14.71
CA GLN A 7 2.46 18.27 -14.73
C GLN A 7 1.17 18.13 -13.91
N LYS A 8 0.42 17.03 -14.10
CA LYS A 8 -0.78 16.70 -13.34
C LYS A 8 -0.48 16.66 -11.83
N LEU A 9 0.57 15.95 -11.43
CA LEU A 9 0.97 15.85 -10.01
C LEU A 9 1.28 17.24 -9.42
N GLN A 10 2.11 18.04 -10.10
CA GLN A 10 2.50 19.36 -9.61
C GLN A 10 1.31 20.32 -9.53
N ARG A 11 0.40 20.29 -10.51
CA ARG A 11 -0.84 21.09 -10.49
C ARG A 11 -1.70 20.70 -9.29
N LEU A 12 -2.02 19.42 -9.14
CA LEU A 12 -2.90 18.94 -8.08
C LEU A 12 -2.29 19.12 -6.67
N ALA A 13 -0.97 19.03 -6.55
CA ALA A 13 -0.27 19.32 -5.30
C ALA A 13 -0.45 20.79 -4.90
N LYS A 14 -0.23 21.74 -5.82
CA LYS A 14 -0.44 23.17 -5.58
C LYS A 14 -1.90 23.51 -5.21
N GLU A 15 -2.85 22.89 -5.91
CA GLU A 15 -4.27 23.03 -5.60
C GLU A 15 -4.58 22.51 -4.19
N SER A 16 -4.10 21.32 -3.83
CA SER A 16 -4.28 20.73 -2.49
C SER A 16 -3.69 21.59 -1.39
N GLU A 17 -2.48 22.15 -1.59
CA GLU A 17 -1.89 23.08 -0.63
C GLU A 17 -2.69 24.37 -0.48
N LYS A 18 -3.21 24.90 -1.60
CA LYS A 18 -4.08 26.09 -1.57
C LYS A 18 -5.36 25.81 -0.77
N GLU A 19 -6.04 24.71 -1.05
CA GLU A 19 -7.25 24.32 -0.34
C GLU A 19 -7.02 24.13 1.17
N LEU A 20 -5.87 23.59 1.57
CA LEU A 20 -5.49 23.51 2.99
C LEU A 20 -5.22 24.88 3.62
N ARG A 21 -4.71 25.86 2.84
CA ARG A 21 -4.58 27.25 3.31
C ARG A 21 -5.94 27.91 3.47
N ASP A 22 -6.86 27.68 2.54
CA ASP A 22 -8.20 28.24 2.56
C ASP A 22 -9.04 27.79 3.78
N ILE A 23 -8.73 26.63 4.34
CA ILE A 23 -9.32 26.10 5.58
C ILE A 23 -8.45 26.32 6.83
N GLU A 24 -7.56 27.32 6.81
CA GLU A 24 -6.71 27.74 7.93
C GLU A 24 -5.61 26.74 8.37
N LEU A 25 -5.35 25.68 7.61
CA LEU A 25 -4.23 24.76 7.87
C LEU A 25 -2.90 25.22 7.26
N GLY A 26 -2.88 26.36 6.58
CA GLY A 26 -1.67 26.90 5.94
C GLY A 26 -0.48 27.04 6.88
N LYS A 27 -0.70 27.41 8.14
CA LYS A 27 0.35 27.54 9.15
C LYS A 27 1.02 26.21 9.52
N MET A 28 0.39 25.07 9.21
CA MET A 28 0.93 23.74 9.46
C MET A 28 1.69 23.19 8.24
N LEU A 29 1.47 23.77 7.06
CA LEU A 29 2.17 23.37 5.84
C LEU A 29 3.66 23.69 5.99
N LYS A 30 4.47 22.75 5.55
CA LYS A 30 5.91 22.97 5.45
C LYS A 30 6.25 23.66 4.15
N ASP A 31 7.24 24.53 4.21
CA ASP A 31 7.86 25.07 3.02
C ASP A 31 8.63 23.95 2.28
N ASN A 32 8.59 23.99 0.94
CA ASN A 32 9.38 23.10 0.10
C ASN A 32 9.02 21.59 0.20
N ILE A 33 7.73 21.24 0.31
CA ILE A 33 7.29 19.87 0.12
C ILE A 33 7.63 19.45 -1.32
N ARG A 34 8.32 18.33 -1.45
CA ARG A 34 8.71 17.78 -2.75
C ARG A 34 7.73 16.67 -3.16
N TYR A 35 7.14 16.80 -4.35
CA TYR A 35 6.22 15.82 -4.90
C TYR A 35 6.88 15.04 -6.04
N THR A 36 6.84 13.72 -5.96
CA THR A 36 7.47 12.82 -6.93
C THR A 36 6.54 11.67 -7.31
N ILE A 37 6.79 11.03 -8.45
CA ILE A 37 6.02 9.89 -8.94
C ILE A 37 6.73 8.59 -8.55
N ASN A 38 5.97 7.67 -7.94
CA ASN A 38 6.47 6.34 -7.64
C ASN A 38 5.96 5.31 -8.68
N TYR A 39 6.79 5.00 -9.66
CA TYR A 39 6.49 4.02 -10.71
C TYR A 39 6.51 2.56 -10.23
N ARG A 40 7.07 2.30 -9.04
CA ARG A 40 7.17 0.94 -8.49
C ARG A 40 6.05 0.58 -7.53
N ALA A 41 5.28 1.55 -7.08
CA ALA A 41 4.20 1.33 -6.14
C ALA A 41 3.06 0.52 -6.77
N LYS A 42 2.76 -0.66 -6.21
CA LYS A 42 1.68 -1.55 -6.66
C LYS A 42 0.52 -1.68 -5.66
N LYS A 43 0.78 -1.37 -4.39
CA LYS A 43 -0.16 -1.60 -3.28
C LYS A 43 -0.41 -0.37 -2.41
N ARG A 44 0.14 0.79 -2.76
CA ARG A 44 -0.10 2.04 -2.03
C ARG A 44 -0.37 3.17 -3.00
N LEU A 45 -1.18 4.13 -2.58
CA LEU A 45 -1.57 5.30 -3.36
C LEU A 45 -0.49 6.38 -3.30
N GLY A 46 -0.04 6.68 -2.09
CA GLY A 46 0.99 7.65 -1.77
C GLY A 46 1.87 7.19 -0.62
N GLN A 47 2.88 7.98 -0.33
CA GLN A 47 3.74 7.84 0.83
C GLN A 47 4.45 9.16 1.14
N CYS A 48 4.38 9.60 2.38
CA CYS A 48 5.23 10.66 2.90
C CYS A 48 6.54 10.05 3.43
N CYS A 49 7.67 10.45 2.84
CA CYS A 49 9.01 10.09 3.27
C CYS A 49 9.70 11.31 3.92
N GLU A 50 10.46 11.10 4.99
CA GLU A 50 11.29 12.12 5.64
C GLU A 50 10.58 13.46 5.96
N LYS A 51 9.27 13.41 6.17
CA LYS A 51 8.39 14.55 6.53
C LYS A 51 8.26 15.67 5.49
N GLN A 52 8.88 15.58 4.33
CA GLN A 52 8.81 16.60 3.27
C GLN A 52 8.72 16.02 1.86
N ASP A 53 9.08 14.75 1.67
CA ASP A 53 9.01 14.09 0.39
C ASP A 53 7.72 13.27 0.31
N ILE A 54 6.85 13.67 -0.60
CA ILE A 54 5.61 12.96 -0.89
C ILE A 54 5.75 12.31 -2.26
N ASN A 55 5.57 11.00 -2.31
CA ASN A 55 5.49 10.31 -3.59
C ASN A 55 4.10 9.71 -3.82
N ILE A 56 3.58 9.90 -5.03
CA ILE A 56 2.28 9.40 -5.46
C ILE A 56 2.51 8.31 -6.50
N SER A 57 1.75 7.23 -6.44
CA SER A 57 1.89 6.13 -7.41
C SER A 57 1.50 6.57 -8.82
N SER A 58 2.28 6.15 -9.83
CA SER A 58 2.00 6.48 -11.23
C SER A 58 0.61 6.00 -11.66
N TRP A 59 0.22 4.80 -11.24
CA TRP A 59 -1.08 4.24 -11.60
C TRP A 59 -2.26 5.04 -11.04
N LEU A 60 -2.14 5.66 -9.85
CA LEU A 60 -3.19 6.55 -9.34
C LEU A 60 -3.31 7.80 -10.21
N LEU A 61 -2.17 8.38 -10.66
CA LEU A 61 -2.16 9.52 -11.56
C LEU A 61 -2.74 9.19 -12.94
N GLU A 62 -2.61 7.94 -13.38
CA GLU A 62 -3.10 7.45 -14.67
C GLU A 62 -4.61 7.16 -14.66
N ILE A 63 -5.15 6.62 -13.59
CA ILE A 63 -6.53 6.13 -13.56
C ILE A 63 -7.45 6.89 -12.59
N GLY A 64 -6.88 7.52 -11.56
CA GLY A 64 -7.65 8.30 -10.60
C GLY A 64 -8.12 9.63 -11.21
N ASP A 65 -9.29 10.09 -10.80
CA ASP A 65 -9.70 11.46 -11.07
C ASP A 65 -8.95 12.45 -10.16
N ASP A 66 -9.09 13.72 -10.44
CA ASP A 66 -8.39 14.78 -9.71
C ASP A 66 -8.76 14.79 -8.22
N HIS A 67 -10.02 14.48 -7.88
CA HIS A 67 -10.48 14.41 -6.49
C HIS A 67 -9.82 13.26 -5.72
N ASP A 68 -9.74 12.05 -6.29
CA ASP A 68 -9.08 10.89 -5.66
C ASP A 68 -7.58 11.12 -5.46
N ILE A 69 -6.95 11.78 -6.44
CA ILE A 69 -5.52 12.13 -6.37
C ILE A 69 -5.29 13.19 -5.29
N LYS A 70 -6.08 14.26 -5.26
CA LYS A 70 -5.98 15.32 -4.22
C LYS A 70 -6.28 14.77 -2.83
N ASN A 71 -7.29 13.89 -2.69
CA ASN A 71 -7.58 13.21 -1.43
C ASN A 71 -6.35 12.44 -0.91
N THR A 72 -5.60 11.77 -1.80
CA THR A 72 -4.36 11.09 -1.45
C THR A 72 -3.23 12.09 -1.13
N ILE A 73 -3.06 13.14 -1.92
CA ILE A 73 -2.04 14.17 -1.68
C ILE A 73 -2.26 14.83 -0.31
N ILE A 74 -3.48 15.21 0.01
CA ILE A 74 -3.82 15.81 1.31
C ILE A 74 -3.53 14.82 2.44
N HIS A 75 -3.89 13.53 2.29
CA HIS A 75 -3.55 12.49 3.26
C HIS A 75 -2.05 12.48 3.58
N GLU A 76 -1.19 12.53 2.54
CA GLU A 76 0.26 12.53 2.70
C GLU A 76 0.79 13.87 3.25
N ILE A 77 0.18 15.01 2.88
CA ILE A 77 0.52 16.31 3.47
C ILE A 77 0.27 16.31 4.97
N LEU A 78 -0.84 15.72 5.45
CA LEU A 78 -1.10 15.64 6.88
C LEU A 78 -0.01 14.88 7.65
N HIS A 79 0.72 13.97 7.00
CA HIS A 79 1.89 13.30 7.60
C HIS A 79 3.11 14.21 7.73
N THR A 80 3.16 15.34 7.03
CA THR A 80 4.25 16.31 7.18
C THR A 80 4.09 17.18 8.43
N PHE A 81 2.91 17.25 9.04
CA PHE A 81 2.63 18.07 10.22
C PHE A 81 3.37 17.53 11.46
N LYS A 82 3.57 18.39 12.45
CA LYS A 82 4.27 18.00 13.67
C LYS A 82 3.49 16.92 14.44
N ASP A 83 4.16 15.85 14.82
CA ASP A 83 3.63 14.74 15.65
C ASP A 83 2.48 13.95 15.00
N THR A 84 2.44 13.86 13.68
CA THR A 84 1.45 13.11 12.90
C THR A 84 2.00 11.79 12.34
N ILE A 85 3.09 11.26 12.91
CA ILE A 85 3.67 9.99 12.49
C ILE A 85 2.65 8.85 12.72
N GLY A 86 2.37 8.10 11.65
CA GLY A 86 1.29 7.11 11.65
C GLY A 86 -0.09 7.79 11.71
N HIS A 87 -1.15 7.02 11.81
CA HIS A 87 -2.52 7.52 11.83
C HIS A 87 -3.06 7.59 13.27
N LYS A 88 -2.28 8.19 14.19
CA LYS A 88 -2.65 8.37 15.60
C LYS A 88 -3.60 9.56 15.78
N ALA A 89 -4.02 9.82 17.03
CA ALA A 89 -5.03 10.81 17.37
C ALA A 89 -4.82 12.19 16.71
N LYS A 90 -3.59 12.71 16.67
CA LYS A 90 -3.29 14.01 16.09
C LYS A 90 -3.48 14.04 14.56
N TRP A 91 -3.07 12.98 13.85
CA TRP A 91 -3.34 12.84 12.44
C TRP A 91 -4.85 12.73 12.16
N GLN A 92 -5.56 11.91 12.95
CA GLN A 92 -7.02 11.75 12.84
C GLN A 92 -7.77 13.05 13.11
N TYR A 93 -7.29 13.86 14.05
CA TYR A 93 -7.83 15.21 14.28
C TYR A 93 -7.76 16.08 13.02
N TYR A 94 -6.58 16.15 12.37
CA TYR A 94 -6.43 16.93 11.14
C TYR A 94 -7.23 16.35 9.97
N ALA A 95 -7.28 15.02 9.83
CA ALA A 95 -8.10 14.37 8.82
C ALA A 95 -9.59 14.71 9.01
N SER A 96 -10.11 14.63 10.24
CA SER A 96 -11.49 15.03 10.57
C SER A 96 -11.71 16.54 10.33
N TYR A 97 -10.71 17.37 10.64
CA TYR A 97 -10.79 18.80 10.41
C TYR A 97 -10.96 19.13 8.92
N VAL A 98 -10.20 18.48 8.04
CA VAL A 98 -10.33 18.59 6.58
C VAL A 98 -11.70 18.08 6.12
N ASN A 99 -12.09 16.87 6.52
CA ASN A 99 -13.34 16.24 6.12
C ASN A 99 -14.59 17.06 6.50
N ASN A 100 -14.52 17.83 7.59
CA ASN A 100 -15.65 18.66 8.04
C ASN A 100 -15.75 20.02 7.29
N ARG A 101 -14.75 20.40 6.48
CA ARG A 101 -14.65 21.70 5.82
C ARG A 101 -14.54 21.62 4.30
N THR A 102 -14.39 20.41 3.80
CA THR A 102 -14.25 20.11 2.37
C THR A 102 -15.11 18.89 2.01
N ASP A 103 -15.19 18.57 0.75
CA ASP A 103 -15.83 17.35 0.23
C ASP A 103 -14.90 16.13 0.22
N TYR A 104 -13.66 16.28 0.74
CA TYR A 104 -12.74 15.17 0.87
C TYR A 104 -13.15 14.18 1.95
N HIS A 105 -12.74 12.93 1.75
CA HIS A 105 -12.93 11.86 2.72
C HIS A 105 -11.59 11.22 3.08
N ILE A 106 -10.82 11.97 3.86
CA ILE A 106 -9.49 11.54 4.32
C ILE A 106 -9.65 10.47 5.39
N THR A 107 -9.22 9.26 5.10
CA THR A 107 -9.28 8.10 6.01
C THR A 107 -7.90 7.46 6.17
N ARG A 108 -7.73 6.62 7.18
CA ARG A 108 -6.48 5.88 7.43
C ARG A 108 -6.06 4.99 6.26
N THR A 109 -7.03 4.47 5.54
CA THR A 109 -6.81 3.55 4.41
C THR A 109 -7.83 3.84 3.32
N THR A 110 -7.39 3.90 2.08
CA THR A 110 -8.28 4.01 0.91
C THR A 110 -8.25 2.70 0.13
N SER A 111 -9.42 2.22 -0.27
CA SER A 111 -9.51 1.00 -1.07
C SER A 111 -9.04 1.27 -2.50
N ILE A 112 -7.95 0.62 -2.89
CA ILE A 112 -7.46 0.64 -4.27
C ILE A 112 -8.53 0.13 -5.25
N ASN A 113 -9.29 -0.90 -4.86
CA ASN A 113 -10.32 -1.48 -5.72
C ASN A 113 -11.39 -0.46 -6.09
N LYS A 114 -11.83 0.39 -5.14
CA LYS A 114 -12.81 1.45 -5.42
C LYS A 114 -12.35 2.43 -6.50
N ILE A 115 -11.05 2.75 -6.56
CA ILE A 115 -10.49 3.64 -7.60
C ILE A 115 -10.54 2.94 -8.96
N TYR A 116 -10.18 1.67 -9.04
CA TYR A 116 -10.29 0.90 -10.28
C TYR A 116 -11.74 0.76 -10.74
N GLU A 117 -12.67 0.47 -9.83
CA GLU A 117 -14.11 0.38 -10.10
C GLU A 117 -14.66 1.71 -10.64
N LYS A 118 -14.35 2.83 -9.96
CA LYS A 118 -14.74 4.18 -10.39
C LYS A 118 -14.19 4.55 -11.77
N ALA A 119 -12.97 4.13 -12.07
CA ALA A 119 -12.35 4.34 -13.38
C ALA A 119 -12.84 3.35 -14.46
N ASN A 120 -13.75 2.45 -14.14
CA ASN A 120 -14.21 1.34 -15.00
C ASN A 120 -13.03 0.54 -15.58
N LYS A 121 -12.03 0.26 -14.75
CA LYS A 121 -10.83 -0.50 -15.09
C LYS A 121 -10.67 -1.72 -14.22
N VAL A 122 -10.12 -2.79 -14.78
CA VAL A 122 -9.79 -4.01 -14.04
C VAL A 122 -8.42 -3.82 -13.40
N ARG A 123 -8.35 -4.06 -12.09
CA ARG A 123 -7.07 -4.04 -11.38
C ARG A 123 -6.20 -5.20 -11.86
N PRO A 124 -4.95 -4.95 -12.29
CA PRO A 124 -4.04 -6.03 -12.65
C PRO A 124 -3.82 -6.96 -11.45
N THR A 125 -4.24 -8.20 -11.60
CA THR A 125 -3.93 -9.25 -10.63
C THR A 125 -2.57 -9.83 -10.97
N ARG A 126 -1.70 -9.94 -9.96
CA ARG A 126 -0.45 -10.67 -10.15
C ARG A 126 -0.78 -12.15 -10.13
N GLU A 127 -0.44 -12.86 -11.19
CA GLU A 127 -0.37 -14.32 -11.13
C GLU A 127 0.55 -14.75 -10.00
N ILE A 128 0.01 -15.54 -9.10
CA ILE A 128 0.76 -16.06 -7.97
C ILE A 128 1.31 -17.41 -8.39
N HIS A 129 2.60 -17.42 -8.77
CA HIS A 129 3.31 -18.67 -8.99
C HIS A 129 3.82 -19.19 -7.64
N TYR A 130 3.22 -20.27 -7.18
CA TYR A 130 3.72 -20.98 -6.02
C TYR A 130 4.87 -21.90 -6.44
N LYS A 131 5.95 -21.88 -5.69
CA LYS A 131 7.10 -22.76 -5.92
C LYS A 131 7.01 -24.04 -5.09
N TRP A 132 6.38 -23.95 -3.93
CA TRP A 132 6.36 -25.03 -2.95
C TRP A 132 4.95 -25.44 -2.61
N GLU A 133 4.69 -26.75 -2.66
CA GLU A 133 3.54 -27.38 -2.05
C GLU A 133 3.99 -28.06 -0.75
N ILE A 134 3.25 -27.84 0.33
CA ILE A 134 3.56 -28.38 1.66
C ILE A 134 2.31 -29.06 2.19
N THR A 135 2.40 -30.34 2.45
CA THR A 135 1.32 -31.16 2.99
C THR A 135 1.62 -31.56 4.42
N CYS A 136 0.73 -31.27 5.34
CA CYS A 136 0.83 -31.77 6.71
C CYS A 136 0.44 -33.26 6.74
N MET A 137 1.35 -34.15 7.09
CA MET A 137 1.14 -35.58 7.10
C MET A 137 0.14 -36.04 8.18
N LYS A 138 -0.03 -35.24 9.25
CA LYS A 138 -1.00 -35.56 10.30
C LYS A 138 -2.45 -35.33 9.92
N CYS A 139 -2.77 -34.27 9.17
CA CYS A 139 -4.16 -33.90 8.86
C CYS A 139 -4.46 -33.73 7.37
N GLY A 140 -3.49 -33.98 6.49
CA GLY A 140 -3.63 -33.90 5.03
C GLY A 140 -3.80 -32.46 4.47
N LYS A 141 -3.77 -31.42 5.31
CA LYS A 141 -3.96 -30.05 4.83
C LYS A 141 -2.77 -29.62 3.97
N VAL A 142 -3.07 -29.12 2.78
CA VAL A 142 -2.11 -28.59 1.82
C VAL A 142 -2.07 -27.07 1.88
N PHE A 143 -0.89 -26.50 1.77
CA PHE A 143 -0.66 -25.07 1.63
C PHE A 143 0.52 -24.80 0.70
N TYR A 144 0.53 -23.61 0.09
CA TYR A 144 1.47 -23.25 -0.96
C TYR A 144 2.31 -22.04 -0.57
N GLN A 145 3.59 -22.03 -0.97
CA GLN A 145 4.50 -20.91 -0.75
C GLN A 145 5.24 -20.51 -2.03
N GLN A 146 5.43 -19.19 -2.21
CA GLN A 146 6.19 -18.65 -3.34
C GLN A 146 7.71 -18.73 -3.07
N LYS A 147 8.12 -18.56 -1.82
CA LYS A 147 9.53 -18.55 -1.40
C LYS A 147 9.67 -19.29 -0.09
N MET A 148 10.72 -20.07 0.00
CA MET A 148 11.14 -20.71 1.24
C MET A 148 12.64 -20.53 1.41
N THR A 149 13.05 -19.93 2.52
CA THR A 149 14.47 -19.79 2.84
C THR A 149 15.02 -21.13 3.34
N THR A 150 16.31 -21.35 3.20
CA THR A 150 16.99 -22.55 3.72
C THR A 150 16.70 -22.77 5.22
N ARG A 151 16.61 -21.69 6.00
CA ARG A 151 16.25 -21.77 7.43
C ARG A 151 14.83 -22.33 7.64
N VAL A 152 13.86 -21.92 6.81
CA VAL A 152 12.49 -22.41 6.89
C VAL A 152 12.42 -23.87 6.48
N LEU A 153 13.10 -24.25 5.38
CA LEU A 153 13.18 -25.62 4.92
C LEU A 153 13.81 -26.55 5.96
N ASN A 154 14.94 -26.14 6.54
CA ASN A 154 15.59 -26.90 7.61
C ASN A 154 14.69 -27.02 8.85
N GLY A 155 13.90 -26.00 9.16
CA GLY A 155 12.93 -26.06 10.26
C GLY A 155 11.84 -27.12 10.05
N PHE A 156 11.42 -27.37 8.81
CA PHE A 156 10.54 -28.50 8.47
C PHE A 156 11.27 -29.82 8.62
N LYS A 157 12.46 -29.96 8.02
CA LYS A 157 13.28 -31.19 8.07
C LYS A 157 13.67 -31.62 9.48
N GLN A 158 13.79 -30.71 10.40
CA GLN A 158 14.14 -30.97 11.80
C GLN A 158 12.92 -31.15 12.71
N GLY A 159 11.67 -31.13 12.16
CA GLY A 159 10.46 -31.21 12.95
C GLY A 159 10.20 -29.96 13.84
N ASN A 160 10.95 -28.88 13.65
CA ASN A 160 10.82 -27.63 14.43
C ASN A 160 9.65 -26.74 13.97
N ARG A 161 8.91 -27.18 12.94
CA ARG A 161 7.68 -26.53 12.45
C ARG A 161 6.48 -27.34 12.87
N VAL A 162 5.46 -26.64 13.34
CA VAL A 162 4.23 -27.26 13.80
C VAL A 162 3.06 -26.66 13.06
N HIS A 163 2.19 -27.50 12.53
CA HIS A 163 0.92 -27.06 11.95
C HIS A 163 -0.01 -26.64 13.07
N LYS A 164 -0.27 -25.33 13.17
CA LYS A 164 -1.01 -24.72 14.28
C LYS A 164 -2.41 -25.33 14.54
N HIS A 165 -3.05 -25.84 13.50
CA HIS A 165 -4.41 -26.40 13.62
C HIS A 165 -4.44 -27.78 14.24
N CYS A 166 -3.47 -28.66 13.90
CA CYS A 166 -3.50 -30.06 14.32
C CYS A 166 -2.30 -30.49 15.20
N GLY A 167 -1.33 -29.62 15.39
CA GLY A 167 -0.10 -29.90 16.13
C GLY A 167 0.83 -30.91 15.41
N GLY A 168 0.60 -31.18 14.12
CA GLY A 168 1.51 -32.04 13.34
C GLY A 168 2.82 -31.32 13.02
N ASN A 169 3.93 -32.04 13.05
CA ASN A 169 5.28 -31.55 12.76
C ASN A 169 5.97 -32.33 11.63
N ASP A 170 5.26 -33.25 11.01
CA ASP A 170 5.70 -33.97 9.83
C ASP A 170 5.02 -33.41 8.58
N PHE A 171 5.82 -33.12 7.53
CA PHE A 171 5.37 -32.44 6.33
C PHE A 171 6.03 -33.04 5.09
N ARG A 172 5.24 -33.28 4.06
CA ARG A 172 5.73 -33.55 2.71
C ARG A 172 5.87 -32.23 1.97
N ILE A 173 7.04 -32.01 1.33
CA ILE A 173 7.35 -30.76 0.60
C ILE A 173 7.76 -31.11 -0.83
N VAL A 174 7.05 -30.51 -1.80
CA VAL A 174 7.30 -30.69 -3.22
C VAL A 174 7.70 -29.37 -3.86
N ASP A 175 8.77 -29.35 -4.65
CA ASP A 175 9.11 -28.25 -5.53
C ASP A 175 8.25 -28.34 -6.81
N LEU A 176 7.32 -27.41 -6.97
CA LEU A 176 6.39 -27.39 -8.12
C LEU A 176 7.07 -27.08 -9.47
N ASN A 177 8.29 -26.54 -9.47
CA ASN A 177 9.01 -26.28 -10.71
C ASN A 177 9.74 -27.54 -11.24
N SER A 178 10.29 -28.36 -10.37
CA SER A 178 10.96 -29.63 -10.73
C SER A 178 10.04 -30.85 -10.59
N CYS A 179 8.90 -30.69 -9.94
CA CYS A 179 8.01 -31.79 -9.54
C CYS A 179 8.67 -32.82 -8.62
N GLU A 180 9.78 -32.43 -7.96
CA GLU A 180 10.53 -33.29 -7.05
C GLU A 180 10.05 -33.13 -5.61
N GLU A 181 9.89 -34.25 -4.94
CA GLU A 181 9.72 -34.28 -3.49
C GLU A 181 11.08 -34.09 -2.82
N ILE A 182 11.19 -33.06 -2.02
CA ILE A 182 12.44 -32.70 -1.34
C ILE A 182 12.40 -33.01 0.16
N TRP A 183 11.23 -33.34 0.67
CA TRP A 183 10.96 -33.78 2.04
C TRP A 183 9.51 -34.25 2.20
#